data_16c9d225d74fe5ef25fbf4f46330db01
#
_entry.id   16c9d225d74fe5ef25fbf4f46330db01
#
_cell.length_a   1.000
_cell.length_b   1.000
_cell.length_c   1.000
_cell.angle_alpha   90.00
_cell.angle_beta   90.00
_cell.angle_gamma   90.00
#
_symmetry.space_group_name_H-M   'P 1'
#
loop_
_entity.id
_entity.type
_entity.pdbx_description
1 polymer ?
#
loop_
_entity_poly.entity_id
_entity_poly.type
_entity_poly.pdbx_seq_one_letter_code
_entity_poly.pdbx_strand_id
1 'polypeptide(L)'
;INTFYLFILIGRRRELLTAKRLILWLWGPLEVLIESPVKNNIKPINKYNTDITIKNSSSKELWKVIYKRVNEKIQDDLINSTDELVALYSLNSFKRHNLLKTLLQEFSIIINKLDSMNDQEERFEDILQSITTELRANTLRNFIDSYDHLLKNGVEVSISDFLVDNAQLDILDDELPSIALIIDPILNNKPIQIDGEYISTEDPRCVIQLEMLILNWILRTAEIVGEEIISSCSVWPELRKYFLNKELVSTRELERKRNHINTKNQIQNLFRKPVRLYESKRLYYTIKNNIIERIIIFEPRDDELKKLDWAQRQIAFIIELRDALAPQVQATIQYLGDLIVLILTKVVGR
;
A
#
# COMPACT_ATOMS: atom_id res chain seq x y z
N ILE A 1 11.59 34.87 -31.17
CA ILE A 1 12.52 34.36 -30.13
C ILE A 1 13.42 33.34 -30.83
N ASN A 2 14.73 33.62 -30.88
CA ASN A 2 15.70 32.77 -31.58
C ASN A 2 15.69 31.36 -31.02
N THR A 3 15.51 30.35 -31.85
CA THR A 3 15.45 28.91 -31.48
C THR A 3 16.66 28.51 -30.63
N PHE A 4 17.80 29.12 -30.84
CA PHE A 4 19.00 28.93 -30.05
C PHE A 4 18.87 29.41 -28.60
N TYR A 5 18.18 30.52 -28.36
CA TYR A 5 17.89 31.00 -26.99
C TYR A 5 16.94 30.06 -26.23
N LEU A 6 16.00 29.44 -26.94
CA LEU A 6 15.09 28.46 -26.38
C LEU A 6 15.83 27.19 -25.90
N PHE A 7 16.81 26.73 -26.69
CA PHE A 7 17.65 25.58 -26.31
C PHE A 7 18.49 25.87 -25.05
N ILE A 8 19.08 27.08 -24.96
CA ILE A 8 19.84 27.49 -23.77
C ILE A 8 18.95 27.57 -22.55
N LEU A 9 17.73 28.11 -22.66
CA LEU A 9 16.78 28.19 -21.55
C LEU A 9 16.29 26.80 -21.10
N ILE A 10 16.06 25.87 -22.04
CA ILE A 10 15.70 24.48 -21.73
C ILE A 10 16.86 23.76 -21.05
N GLY A 11 18.10 23.97 -21.49
CA GLY A 11 19.30 23.44 -20.86
C GLY A 11 19.46 23.94 -19.42
N ARG A 12 19.39 25.26 -19.20
CA ARG A 12 19.46 25.84 -17.85
C ARG A 12 18.31 25.41 -16.95
N ARG A 13 17.10 25.27 -17.49
CA ARG A 13 15.97 24.72 -16.72
C ARG A 13 16.24 23.29 -16.24
N ARG A 14 16.86 22.45 -17.08
CA ARG A 14 17.27 21.08 -16.73
C ARG A 14 18.32 21.09 -15.62
N GLU A 15 19.34 21.93 -15.74
CA GLU A 15 20.40 22.07 -14.72
C GLU A 15 19.82 22.54 -13.38
N LEU A 16 18.95 23.53 -13.38
CA LEU A 16 18.29 24.03 -12.17
C LEU A 16 17.37 22.98 -11.53
N LEU A 17 16.66 22.19 -12.33
CA LEU A 17 15.84 21.09 -11.82
C LEU A 17 16.70 19.97 -11.23
N THR A 18 17.86 19.69 -11.82
CA THR A 18 18.81 18.68 -11.29
C THR A 18 19.47 19.19 -10.01
N ALA A 19 19.89 20.44 -9.97
CA ALA A 19 20.42 21.07 -8.78
C ALA A 19 19.37 21.12 -7.65
N LYS A 20 18.12 21.49 -7.97
CA LYS A 20 17.02 21.44 -7.01
C LYS A 20 16.81 20.03 -6.47
N ARG A 21 16.85 18.99 -7.31
CA ARG A 21 16.72 17.60 -6.87
C ARG A 21 17.89 17.19 -5.97
N LEU A 22 19.12 17.58 -6.31
CA LEU A 22 20.30 17.34 -5.47
C LEU A 22 20.21 18.02 -4.12
N ILE A 23 19.76 19.28 -4.08
CA ILE A 23 19.58 20.03 -2.85
C ILE A 23 18.46 19.38 -2.00
N LEU A 24 17.34 19.01 -2.59
CA LEU A 24 16.26 18.31 -1.92
C LEU A 24 16.70 16.93 -1.42
N TRP A 25 17.56 16.23 -2.17
CA TRP A 25 18.12 14.95 -1.75
C TRP A 25 19.09 15.09 -0.56
N LEU A 26 19.87 16.18 -0.50
CA LEU A 26 20.81 16.46 0.58
C LEU A 26 20.12 17.01 1.84
N TRP A 27 19.05 17.81 1.69
CA TRP A 27 18.40 18.53 2.79
C TRP A 27 16.89 18.29 2.93
N GLY A 28 16.24 17.76 1.91
CA GLY A 28 14.80 17.53 1.93
C GLY A 28 14.45 16.23 2.64
N PRO A 29 13.23 16.10 3.19
CA PRO A 29 12.72 14.82 3.58
C PRO A 29 12.69 13.89 2.34
N LEU A 30 13.10 12.65 2.51
CA LEU A 30 13.20 11.66 1.42
C LEU A 30 11.89 11.50 0.62
N GLU A 31 10.77 11.71 1.28
CA GLU A 31 9.43 11.65 0.68
C GLU A 31 9.23 12.65 -0.46
N VAL A 32 9.85 13.83 -0.38
CA VAL A 32 9.74 14.87 -1.42
C VAL A 32 10.45 14.47 -2.72
N LEU A 33 11.45 13.58 -2.64
CA LEU A 33 12.22 13.12 -3.80
C LEU A 33 11.58 11.93 -4.51
N ILE A 34 10.89 11.10 -3.77
CA ILE A 34 10.37 9.81 -4.23
C ILE A 34 8.87 9.89 -4.51
N GLU A 35 8.19 10.84 -3.87
CA GLU A 35 6.74 11.02 -4.00
C GLU A 35 6.38 12.39 -4.58
N SER A 36 5.35 12.43 -5.42
CA SER A 36 4.65 13.67 -5.74
C SER A 36 4.14 14.28 -4.43
N PRO A 37 4.09 15.62 -4.26
CA PRO A 37 3.70 16.25 -3.02
C PRO A 37 2.26 15.89 -2.65
N VAL A 38 2.09 14.77 -1.98
CA VAL A 38 0.84 14.46 -1.29
C VAL A 38 0.83 15.37 -0.06
N LYS A 39 -0.19 16.21 0.04
CA LYS A 39 -0.39 17.06 1.21
C LYS A 39 -0.41 16.18 2.45
N ASN A 40 0.70 16.15 3.17
CA ASN A 40 0.81 15.48 4.45
C ASN A 40 -0.07 16.20 5.47
N ASN A 41 -1.32 15.78 5.58
CA ASN A 41 -2.13 16.07 6.75
C ASN A 41 -1.82 15.02 7.82
N ILE A 42 -0.61 15.11 8.41
CA ILE A 42 -0.34 14.46 9.68
C ILE A 42 -1.16 15.24 10.73
N LYS A 43 -2.44 14.90 10.83
CA LYS A 43 -3.22 15.27 12.01
C LYS A 43 -3.08 14.11 13.00
N PRO A 44 -2.69 14.40 14.26
CA PRO A 44 -2.78 13.39 15.30
C PRO A 44 -4.21 12.85 15.32
N ILE A 45 -4.34 11.53 15.50
CA ILE A 45 -5.62 10.82 15.56
C ILE A 45 -6.34 11.23 16.85
N ASN A 46 -6.75 12.49 16.93
CA ASN A 46 -7.51 13.01 18.07
C ASN A 46 -8.81 13.64 17.60
N LYS A 47 -9.87 12.93 17.84
CA LYS A 47 -11.31 13.18 17.88
C LYS A 47 -12.09 12.28 16.93
N TYR A 48 -12.20 11.02 17.31
CA TYR A 48 -13.34 10.23 16.86
C TYR A 48 -14.51 10.48 17.84
N ASN A 49 -15.64 10.90 17.32
CA ASN A 49 -16.89 10.82 18.07
C ASN A 49 -17.20 9.33 18.23
N THR A 50 -16.91 8.79 19.40
CA THR A 50 -17.06 7.39 19.72
C THR A 50 -18.36 7.19 20.51
N ASP A 51 -19.48 7.13 19.80
CA ASP A 51 -20.72 6.55 20.37
C ASP A 51 -20.70 5.01 20.23
N ILE A 52 -19.58 4.38 20.56
CA ILE A 52 -19.43 2.93 20.54
C ILE A 52 -19.50 2.45 21.99
N THR A 53 -20.68 2.06 22.45
CA THR A 53 -20.85 1.37 23.72
C THR A 53 -20.79 -0.13 23.47
N ILE A 54 -19.60 -0.73 23.68
CA ILE A 54 -19.46 -2.18 23.68
C ILE A 54 -19.70 -2.68 25.08
N LYS A 55 -20.90 -3.23 25.34
CA LYS A 55 -21.20 -3.91 26.60
C LYS A 55 -20.89 -5.40 26.42
N ASN A 56 -19.93 -5.95 27.20
CA ASN A 56 -19.62 -7.38 27.32
C ASN A 56 -19.67 -8.16 25.99
N SER A 57 -18.84 -7.80 25.05
CA SER A 57 -18.88 -8.41 23.72
C SER A 57 -18.09 -9.72 23.68
N SER A 58 -18.80 -10.81 23.34
CA SER A 58 -18.13 -12.02 22.87
C SER A 58 -17.36 -11.70 21.59
N SER A 59 -16.28 -12.48 21.28
CA SER A 59 -15.50 -12.35 20.04
C SER A 59 -16.36 -12.23 18.78
N LYS A 60 -17.50 -12.93 18.74
CA LYS A 60 -18.47 -12.87 17.64
C LYS A 60 -19.17 -11.51 17.50
N GLU A 61 -19.41 -10.82 18.61
CA GLU A 61 -20.02 -9.48 18.58
C GLU A 61 -19.02 -8.43 18.11
N LEU A 62 -17.76 -8.51 18.54
CA LEU A 62 -16.69 -7.64 18.08
C LEU A 62 -16.54 -7.73 16.56
N TRP A 63 -16.46 -8.97 16.03
CA TRP A 63 -16.37 -9.18 14.59
C TRP A 63 -17.57 -8.61 13.83
N LYS A 64 -18.78 -8.83 14.30
CA LYS A 64 -20.00 -8.28 13.67
C LYS A 64 -19.97 -6.75 13.58
N VAL A 65 -19.54 -6.08 14.64
CA VAL A 65 -19.41 -4.61 14.66
C VAL A 65 -18.40 -4.15 13.62
N ILE A 66 -17.22 -4.77 13.60
CA ILE A 66 -16.15 -4.41 12.65
C ILE A 66 -16.60 -4.69 11.22
N TYR A 67 -17.14 -5.88 10.95
CA TYR A 67 -17.65 -6.26 9.63
C TYR A 67 -18.66 -5.25 9.08
N LYS A 68 -19.64 -4.86 9.92
CA LYS A 68 -20.64 -3.88 9.55
C LYS A 68 -20.01 -2.53 9.19
N ARG A 69 -19.07 -2.03 9.99
CA ARG A 69 -18.38 -0.76 9.76
C ARG A 69 -17.52 -0.78 8.50
N VAL A 70 -16.77 -1.87 8.27
CA VAL A 70 -15.98 -2.05 7.07
C VAL A 70 -16.87 -2.12 5.82
N ASN A 71 -17.97 -2.90 5.89
CA ASN A 71 -18.93 -3.01 4.80
C ASN A 71 -19.62 -1.68 4.46
N GLU A 72 -19.95 -0.85 5.47
CA GLU A 72 -20.49 0.49 5.28
C GLU A 72 -19.50 1.46 4.61
N LYS A 73 -18.18 1.25 4.79
CA LYS A 73 -17.14 2.06 4.15
C LYS A 73 -16.83 1.62 2.73
N ILE A 74 -17.06 0.35 2.39
CA ILE A 74 -16.87 -0.17 1.04
C ILE A 74 -18.11 0.20 0.21
N GLN A 75 -18.08 1.38 -0.43
CA GLN A 75 -19.15 1.89 -1.30
C GLN A 75 -18.77 1.85 -2.77
N ASP A 76 -19.74 2.04 -3.66
CA ASP A 76 -19.53 1.94 -5.11
C ASP A 76 -18.58 3.03 -5.65
N ASP A 77 -18.67 4.25 -5.10
CA ASP A 77 -17.98 5.44 -5.62
C ASP A 77 -16.77 5.83 -4.76
N LEU A 78 -15.90 4.87 -4.46
CA LEU A 78 -14.64 5.17 -3.76
C LEU A 78 -13.69 5.95 -4.66
N ILE A 79 -13.20 7.09 -4.14
CA ILE A 79 -12.21 7.93 -4.81
C ILE A 79 -10.82 7.58 -4.26
N ASN A 80 -9.88 7.29 -5.15
CA ASN A 80 -8.49 7.09 -4.78
C ASN A 80 -7.76 8.44 -4.77
N SER A 81 -7.38 8.92 -3.60
CA SER A 81 -6.55 10.13 -3.46
C SER A 81 -5.05 9.81 -3.49
N THR A 82 -4.71 8.53 -3.58
CA THR A 82 -3.33 8.06 -3.64
C THR A 82 -2.94 7.75 -5.09
N ASP A 83 -1.68 7.95 -5.46
CA ASP A 83 -1.15 7.50 -6.75
C ASP A 83 -0.89 5.98 -6.77
N GLU A 84 -1.32 5.27 -5.74
CA GLU A 84 -1.17 3.83 -5.55
C GLU A 84 -2.50 3.12 -5.85
N LEU A 85 -2.57 1.80 -5.66
CA LEU A 85 -3.76 0.99 -5.99
C LEU A 85 -4.17 1.11 -7.48
N VAL A 86 -3.18 1.08 -8.35
CA VAL A 86 -3.35 1.32 -9.81
C VAL A 86 -4.10 0.18 -10.48
N ALA A 87 -3.87 -1.06 -10.04
CA ALA A 87 -4.53 -2.23 -10.58
C ALA A 87 -6.00 -2.29 -10.16
N LEU A 88 -6.29 -2.06 -8.89
CA LEU A 88 -7.66 -1.96 -8.39
C LEU A 88 -8.48 -0.90 -9.14
N TYR A 89 -7.89 0.27 -9.39
CA TYR A 89 -8.54 1.35 -10.13
C TYR A 89 -8.52 1.18 -11.66
N SER A 90 -7.90 0.15 -12.17
CA SER A 90 -8.02 -0.28 -13.56
C SER A 90 -9.29 -1.09 -13.81
N LEU A 91 -9.86 -1.70 -12.77
CA LEU A 91 -11.16 -2.36 -12.83
C LEU A 91 -12.28 -1.32 -12.96
N ASN A 92 -13.36 -1.69 -13.64
CA ASN A 92 -14.56 -0.84 -13.67
C ASN A 92 -15.15 -0.72 -12.25
N SER A 93 -15.90 0.35 -11.98
CA SER A 93 -16.40 0.67 -10.63
C SER A 93 -17.22 -0.47 -10.02
N PHE A 94 -18.09 -1.10 -10.79
CA PHE A 94 -18.90 -2.23 -10.34
C PHE A 94 -18.04 -3.45 -9.94
N LYS A 95 -17.07 -3.81 -10.76
CA LYS A 95 -16.17 -4.94 -10.49
C LYS A 95 -15.23 -4.65 -9.31
N ARG A 96 -14.74 -3.41 -9.20
CA ARG A 96 -13.95 -2.97 -8.06
C ARG A 96 -14.72 -3.13 -6.75
N HIS A 97 -15.96 -2.65 -6.70
CA HIS A 97 -16.83 -2.80 -5.54
C HIS A 97 -17.09 -4.27 -5.20
N ASN A 98 -17.43 -5.08 -6.22
CA ASN A 98 -17.64 -6.52 -6.04
C ASN A 98 -16.39 -7.21 -5.50
N LEU A 99 -15.20 -6.89 -6.00
CA LEU A 99 -13.94 -7.46 -5.51
C LEU A 99 -13.73 -7.16 -4.02
N LEU A 100 -13.92 -5.90 -3.61
CA LEU A 100 -13.77 -5.51 -2.21
C LEU A 100 -14.79 -6.22 -1.31
N LYS A 101 -16.04 -6.37 -1.75
CA LYS A 101 -17.07 -7.11 -1.03
C LYS A 101 -16.76 -8.60 -0.93
N THR A 102 -16.34 -9.22 -2.03
CA THR A 102 -15.95 -10.63 -2.03
C THR A 102 -14.79 -10.87 -1.08
N LEU A 103 -13.78 -10.00 -1.08
CA LEU A 103 -12.66 -10.07 -0.12
C LEU A 103 -13.13 -10.00 1.33
N LEU A 104 -14.03 -9.08 1.65
CA LEU A 104 -14.59 -8.97 2.99
C LEU A 104 -15.40 -10.22 3.40
N GLN A 105 -16.14 -10.81 2.46
CA GLN A 105 -16.91 -12.05 2.69
C GLN A 105 -15.98 -13.23 2.92
N GLU A 106 -14.97 -13.41 2.07
CA GLU A 106 -13.97 -14.49 2.22
C GLU A 106 -13.19 -14.35 3.53
N PHE A 107 -12.83 -13.13 3.89
CA PHE A 107 -12.19 -12.87 5.18
C PHE A 107 -13.10 -13.27 6.36
N SER A 108 -14.41 -13.00 6.26
CA SER A 108 -15.38 -13.44 7.28
C SER A 108 -15.50 -14.96 7.35
N ILE A 109 -15.47 -15.65 6.21
CA ILE A 109 -15.50 -17.12 6.17
C ILE A 109 -14.28 -17.70 6.89
N ILE A 110 -13.10 -17.12 6.64
CA ILE A 110 -11.85 -17.54 7.29
C ILE A 110 -11.90 -17.32 8.80
N ILE A 111 -12.36 -16.16 9.26
CA ILE A 111 -12.51 -15.90 10.70
C ILE A 111 -13.42 -16.94 11.35
N ASN A 112 -14.57 -17.26 10.74
CA ASN A 112 -15.49 -18.25 11.25
C ASN A 112 -14.87 -19.67 11.24
N LYS A 113 -14.08 -20.01 10.21
CA LYS A 113 -13.35 -21.30 10.12
C LYS A 113 -12.34 -21.42 11.26
N LEU A 114 -11.58 -20.36 11.52
CA LEU A 114 -10.59 -20.33 12.60
C LEU A 114 -11.22 -20.37 13.99
N ASP A 115 -12.35 -19.67 14.20
CA ASP A 115 -13.12 -19.74 15.45
C ASP A 115 -13.57 -21.19 15.78
N SER A 116 -13.87 -21.98 14.74
CA SER A 116 -14.24 -23.38 14.90
C SER A 116 -13.07 -24.33 15.18
N MET A 117 -11.82 -23.90 14.89
CA MET A 117 -10.59 -24.71 15.01
C MET A 117 -9.80 -24.42 16.30
N ASN A 118 -10.30 -23.58 17.19
CA ASN A 118 -9.59 -22.98 18.34
C ASN A 118 -9.05 -23.95 19.40
N ASP A 119 -9.17 -25.27 19.22
CA ASP A 119 -8.63 -26.29 20.15
C ASP A 119 -7.16 -26.72 19.84
N GLN A 120 -6.46 -26.10 18.87
CA GLN A 120 -5.11 -26.51 18.46
C GLN A 120 -4.14 -25.31 18.32
N GLU A 121 -3.68 -24.77 19.45
CA GLU A 121 -2.76 -23.61 19.48
C GLU A 121 -1.42 -23.84 18.75
N GLU A 122 -0.89 -25.04 18.70
CA GLU A 122 0.46 -25.31 18.13
C GLU A 122 0.55 -25.21 16.59
N ARG A 123 -0.56 -25.14 15.86
CA ARG A 123 -0.57 -25.06 14.38
C ARG A 123 -0.98 -23.69 13.84
N PHE A 124 -1.21 -22.74 14.71
CA PHE A 124 -1.86 -21.47 14.33
C PHE A 124 -0.97 -20.61 13.42
N GLU A 125 0.35 -20.55 13.66
CA GLU A 125 1.27 -19.74 12.84
C GLU A 125 1.44 -20.28 11.41
N ASP A 126 1.55 -21.60 11.23
CA ASP A 126 1.63 -22.20 9.90
C ASP A 126 0.35 -22.02 9.10
N ILE A 127 -0.80 -22.11 9.79
CA ILE A 127 -2.12 -21.87 9.17
C ILE A 127 -2.26 -20.40 8.75
N LEU A 128 -1.77 -19.46 9.57
CA LEU A 128 -1.85 -18.03 9.27
C LEU A 128 -1.10 -17.65 7.97
N GLN A 129 0.01 -18.29 7.69
CA GLN A 129 0.76 -18.04 6.46
C GLN A 129 0.00 -18.53 5.22
N SER A 130 -0.68 -19.69 5.33
CA SER A 130 -1.46 -20.26 4.23
C SER A 130 -2.77 -19.51 3.97
N ILE A 131 -3.33 -18.85 4.99
CA ILE A 131 -4.61 -18.13 4.92
C ILE A 131 -4.60 -17.02 3.86
N THR A 132 -3.51 -16.29 3.75
CA THR A 132 -3.40 -15.18 2.79
C THR A 132 -3.52 -15.67 1.35
N THR A 133 -2.84 -16.78 1.04
CA THR A 133 -2.89 -17.41 -0.29
C THR A 133 -4.27 -18.02 -0.56
N GLU A 134 -4.83 -18.76 0.41
CA GLU A 134 -6.17 -19.33 0.33
C GLU A 134 -7.24 -18.26 0.08
N LEU A 135 -7.15 -17.15 0.81
CA LEU A 135 -8.08 -16.03 0.67
C LEU A 135 -8.01 -15.39 -0.72
N ARG A 136 -6.82 -15.15 -1.25
CA ARG A 136 -6.64 -14.61 -2.60
C ARG A 136 -7.19 -15.56 -3.65
N ALA A 137 -6.91 -16.87 -3.52
CA ALA A 137 -7.40 -17.89 -4.43
C ALA A 137 -8.93 -17.98 -4.41
N ASN A 138 -9.55 -18.05 -3.22
CA ASN A 138 -11.00 -18.11 -3.09
C ASN A 138 -11.66 -16.83 -3.59
N THR A 139 -11.06 -15.67 -3.29
CA THR A 139 -11.57 -14.39 -3.80
C THR A 139 -11.53 -14.36 -5.31
N LEU A 140 -10.44 -14.81 -5.93
CA LEU A 140 -10.33 -14.84 -7.39
C LEU A 140 -11.36 -15.78 -8.01
N ARG A 141 -11.57 -16.98 -7.44
CA ARG A 141 -12.62 -17.92 -7.88
C ARG A 141 -14.00 -17.29 -7.78
N ASN A 142 -14.38 -16.78 -6.61
CA ASN A 142 -15.72 -16.26 -6.37
C ASN A 142 -16.01 -14.94 -7.10
N PHE A 143 -14.97 -14.14 -7.35
CA PHE A 143 -15.09 -12.93 -8.14
C PHE A 143 -15.36 -13.22 -9.64
N ILE A 144 -14.87 -14.33 -10.16
CA ILE A 144 -14.94 -14.70 -11.58
C ILE A 144 -16.13 -15.63 -11.89
N ASP A 145 -16.78 -16.17 -10.88
CA ASP A 145 -17.84 -17.19 -10.95
C ASP A 145 -18.92 -16.96 -12.03
N SER A 146 -19.18 -15.70 -12.38
CA SER A 146 -20.14 -15.35 -13.45
C SER A 146 -19.65 -15.67 -14.88
N TYR A 147 -18.39 -16.12 -15.06
CA TYR A 147 -17.73 -16.30 -16.37
C TYR A 147 -16.93 -17.60 -16.41
N ASP A 148 -17.47 -18.63 -15.84
CA ASP A 148 -16.76 -19.87 -15.49
C ASP A 148 -16.14 -20.60 -16.69
N HIS A 149 -16.66 -20.43 -17.90
CA HIS A 149 -16.20 -21.18 -19.06
C HIS A 149 -15.97 -20.30 -20.30
N LEU A 150 -14.74 -20.31 -20.82
CA LEU A 150 -14.40 -19.78 -22.13
C LEU A 150 -14.04 -20.91 -23.09
N LEU A 151 -14.52 -20.81 -24.31
CA LEU A 151 -14.14 -21.71 -25.40
C LEU A 151 -12.77 -21.28 -25.95
N LYS A 152 -11.74 -22.05 -25.64
CA LYS A 152 -10.40 -21.91 -26.25
C LYS A 152 -10.15 -23.05 -27.19
N ASN A 153 -10.05 -22.77 -28.48
CA ASN A 153 -9.83 -23.80 -29.53
C ASN A 153 -10.84 -24.96 -29.51
N GLY A 154 -12.11 -24.68 -29.15
CA GLY A 154 -13.15 -25.69 -29.07
C GLY A 154 -13.16 -26.52 -27.76
N VAL A 155 -12.32 -26.18 -26.81
CA VAL A 155 -12.30 -26.79 -25.47
C VAL A 155 -12.83 -25.77 -24.45
N GLU A 156 -13.79 -26.20 -23.65
CA GLU A 156 -14.29 -25.43 -22.50
C GLU A 156 -13.23 -25.41 -21.39
N VAL A 157 -12.75 -24.23 -21.03
CA VAL A 157 -11.76 -24.04 -19.98
C VAL A 157 -12.40 -23.22 -18.87
N SER A 158 -12.36 -23.73 -17.63
CA SER A 158 -12.71 -22.95 -16.44
C SER A 158 -11.71 -21.81 -16.29
N ILE A 159 -12.21 -20.57 -16.32
CA ILE A 159 -11.37 -19.38 -16.22
C ILE A 159 -10.85 -19.23 -14.80
N SER A 160 -11.71 -19.50 -13.81
CA SER A 160 -11.36 -19.36 -12.40
C SER A 160 -10.20 -20.27 -12.02
N ASP A 161 -10.24 -21.54 -12.41
CA ASP A 161 -9.17 -22.49 -12.11
C ASP A 161 -7.88 -22.14 -12.86
N PHE A 162 -8.02 -21.81 -14.16
CA PHE A 162 -6.86 -21.37 -14.95
C PHE A 162 -6.17 -20.14 -14.36
N LEU A 163 -6.94 -19.18 -13.87
CA LEU A 163 -6.38 -17.97 -13.28
C LEU A 163 -5.71 -18.25 -11.93
N VAL A 164 -6.34 -19.08 -11.10
CA VAL A 164 -5.75 -19.45 -9.79
C VAL A 164 -4.47 -20.25 -9.97
N ASP A 165 -4.43 -21.19 -10.90
CA ASP A 165 -3.26 -22.03 -11.17
C ASP A 165 -2.07 -21.26 -11.75
N ASN A 166 -2.33 -20.15 -12.47
CA ASN A 166 -1.30 -19.35 -13.10
C ASN A 166 -0.99 -18.04 -12.32
N ALA A 167 -1.79 -17.67 -11.34
CA ALA A 167 -1.60 -16.47 -10.57
C ALA A 167 -0.50 -16.64 -9.50
N GLN A 168 0.31 -15.62 -9.34
CA GLN A 168 1.29 -15.54 -8.25
C GLN A 168 0.60 -15.01 -6.99
N LEU A 169 -0.20 -15.86 -6.33
CA LEU A 169 -0.99 -15.49 -5.16
C LEU A 169 -0.21 -15.55 -3.84
N ASP A 170 0.95 -16.16 -3.84
CA ASP A 170 1.87 -16.31 -2.70
C ASP A 170 2.81 -15.10 -2.51
N ILE A 171 2.65 -14.04 -3.32
CA ILE A 171 3.44 -12.81 -3.18
C ILE A 171 3.25 -12.23 -1.78
N LEU A 172 4.36 -12.13 -1.05
CA LEU A 172 4.39 -11.46 0.24
C LEU A 172 4.40 -9.93 0.02
N ASP A 173 3.41 -9.24 0.57
CA ASP A 173 3.44 -7.79 0.68
C ASP A 173 3.98 -7.42 2.07
N ASP A 174 5.23 -6.96 2.13
CA ASP A 174 5.92 -6.59 3.37
C ASP A 174 5.25 -5.41 4.10
N GLU A 175 4.37 -4.70 3.44
CA GLU A 175 3.59 -3.62 4.08
C GLU A 175 2.29 -4.15 4.72
N LEU A 176 1.90 -5.41 4.46
CA LEU A 176 0.80 -6.02 5.18
C LEU A 176 1.26 -6.36 6.61
N PRO A 177 0.52 -5.90 7.62
CA PRO A 177 0.75 -6.36 8.98
C PRO A 177 0.46 -7.86 9.09
N SER A 178 1.09 -8.51 10.07
CA SER A 178 0.75 -9.91 10.37
C SER A 178 -0.75 -10.04 10.57
N ILE A 179 -1.36 -11.01 9.91
CA ILE A 179 -2.78 -11.31 10.07
C ILE A 179 -3.14 -11.69 11.51
N ALA A 180 -2.15 -12.18 12.28
CA ALA A 180 -2.29 -12.45 13.71
C ALA A 180 -2.71 -11.20 14.50
N LEU A 181 -2.23 -10.01 14.13
CA LEU A 181 -2.64 -8.74 14.77
C LEU A 181 -4.13 -8.44 14.61
N ILE A 182 -4.79 -9.05 13.63
CA ILE A 182 -6.23 -8.90 13.40
C ILE A 182 -6.99 -10.05 14.07
N ILE A 183 -6.50 -11.28 13.88
CA ILE A 183 -7.21 -12.49 14.30
C ILE A 183 -7.15 -12.69 15.81
N ASP A 184 -6.00 -12.50 16.43
CA ASP A 184 -5.81 -12.71 17.87
C ASP A 184 -6.74 -11.86 18.75
N PRO A 185 -6.94 -10.55 18.50
CA PRO A 185 -7.91 -9.77 19.25
C PRO A 185 -9.36 -10.21 19.00
N ILE A 186 -9.69 -10.62 17.77
CA ILE A 186 -11.03 -11.02 17.39
C ILE A 186 -11.42 -12.38 17.99
N LEU A 187 -10.53 -13.38 17.91
CA LEU A 187 -10.82 -14.75 18.34
C LEU A 187 -10.44 -14.99 19.81
N ASN A 188 -9.28 -14.52 20.22
CA ASN A 188 -8.67 -14.82 21.51
C ASN A 188 -8.83 -13.68 22.54
N ASN A 189 -9.53 -12.59 22.20
CA ASN A 189 -9.66 -11.39 23.01
C ASN A 189 -8.31 -10.84 23.52
N LYS A 190 -7.21 -11.06 22.75
CA LYS A 190 -5.91 -10.54 23.12
C LYS A 190 -5.87 -9.01 22.96
N PRO A 191 -5.25 -8.28 23.89
CA PRO A 191 -5.11 -6.83 23.77
C PRO A 191 -4.26 -6.46 22.55
N ILE A 192 -4.59 -5.34 21.90
CA ILE A 192 -3.81 -4.76 20.80
C ILE A 192 -2.87 -3.70 21.34
N GLN A 193 -1.64 -3.65 20.80
CA GLN A 193 -0.72 -2.57 21.09
C GLN A 193 -0.97 -1.38 20.13
N ILE A 194 -1.28 -0.22 20.71
CA ILE A 194 -1.50 1.04 19.98
C ILE A 194 -0.63 2.11 20.65
N ASP A 195 0.25 2.75 19.89
CA ASP A 195 1.17 3.80 20.40
C ASP A 195 1.97 3.37 21.65
N GLY A 196 2.33 2.08 21.73
CA GLY A 196 3.08 1.52 22.85
C GLY A 196 2.23 1.06 24.04
N GLU A 197 0.92 1.34 24.07
CA GLU A 197 -0.01 0.90 25.09
C GLU A 197 -0.79 -0.35 24.67
N TYR A 198 -0.98 -1.29 25.60
CA TYR A 198 -1.85 -2.45 25.40
C TYR A 198 -3.29 -2.08 25.70
N ILE A 199 -4.16 -2.13 24.69
CA ILE A 199 -5.56 -1.75 24.76
C ILE A 199 -6.43 -2.99 24.71
N SER A 200 -7.38 -3.07 25.65
CA SER A 200 -8.38 -4.16 25.69
C SER A 200 -9.29 -4.12 24.47
N THR A 201 -9.81 -5.29 24.08
CA THR A 201 -10.80 -5.45 23.00
C THR A 201 -12.14 -4.73 23.28
N GLU A 202 -12.41 -4.39 24.55
CA GLU A 202 -13.62 -3.63 24.95
C GLU A 202 -13.47 -2.12 24.71
N ASP A 203 -12.25 -1.62 24.49
CA ASP A 203 -12.00 -0.20 24.22
C ASP A 203 -12.41 0.16 22.78
N PRO A 204 -13.18 1.23 22.57
CA PRO A 204 -13.53 1.71 21.22
C PRO A 204 -12.34 1.95 20.32
N ARG A 205 -11.15 2.29 20.85
CA ARG A 205 -9.91 2.46 20.08
C ARG A 205 -9.47 1.17 19.42
N CYS A 206 -9.70 0.03 20.08
CA CYS A 206 -9.41 -1.29 19.50
C CYS A 206 -10.23 -1.55 18.24
N VAL A 207 -11.55 -1.24 18.25
CA VAL A 207 -12.42 -1.39 17.07
C VAL A 207 -11.95 -0.54 15.90
N ILE A 208 -11.56 0.70 16.17
CA ILE A 208 -11.07 1.64 15.14
C ILE A 208 -9.76 1.13 14.53
N GLN A 209 -8.86 0.62 15.36
CA GLN A 209 -7.58 0.06 14.92
C GLN A 209 -7.80 -1.21 14.09
N LEU A 210 -8.63 -2.13 14.53
CA LEU A 210 -8.96 -3.35 13.79
C LEU A 210 -9.64 -3.02 12.46
N GLU A 211 -10.56 -2.08 12.44
CA GLU A 211 -11.19 -1.59 11.21
C GLU A 211 -10.15 -1.07 10.22
N MET A 212 -9.18 -0.26 10.68
CA MET A 212 -8.10 0.26 9.85
C MET A 212 -7.20 -0.85 9.32
N LEU A 213 -6.81 -1.82 10.15
CA LEU A 213 -5.99 -2.95 9.75
C LEU A 213 -6.69 -3.80 8.68
N ILE A 214 -7.98 -4.09 8.88
CA ILE A 214 -8.78 -4.89 7.93
C ILE A 214 -8.97 -4.15 6.61
N LEU A 215 -9.28 -2.84 6.65
CA LEU A 215 -9.38 -2.03 5.43
C LEU A 215 -8.07 -2.01 4.65
N ASN A 216 -6.95 -1.80 5.34
CA ASN A 216 -5.63 -1.86 4.72
C ASN A 216 -5.38 -3.23 4.07
N TRP A 217 -5.72 -4.29 4.78
CA TRP A 217 -5.54 -5.66 4.33
C TRP A 217 -6.39 -5.96 3.08
N ILE A 218 -7.67 -5.55 3.07
CA ILE A 218 -8.59 -5.70 1.93
C ILE A 218 -8.09 -4.90 0.73
N LEU A 219 -7.72 -3.63 0.90
CA LEU A 219 -7.30 -2.76 -0.20
C LEU A 219 -5.99 -3.25 -0.85
N ARG A 220 -5.01 -3.69 -0.06
CA ARG A 220 -3.75 -4.24 -0.59
C ARG A 220 -3.95 -5.58 -1.28
N THR A 221 -4.74 -6.46 -0.68
CA THR A 221 -5.07 -7.75 -1.30
C THR A 221 -5.86 -7.54 -2.60
N ALA A 222 -6.78 -6.57 -2.64
CA ALA A 222 -7.50 -6.21 -3.86
C ALA A 222 -6.57 -5.67 -4.96
N GLU A 223 -5.51 -4.95 -4.61
CA GLU A 223 -4.50 -4.50 -5.58
C GLU A 223 -3.77 -5.70 -6.20
N ILE A 224 -3.29 -6.65 -5.38
CA ILE A 224 -2.60 -7.86 -5.85
C ILE A 224 -3.52 -8.70 -6.76
N VAL A 225 -4.75 -8.97 -6.32
CA VAL A 225 -5.73 -9.68 -7.15
C VAL A 225 -6.06 -8.91 -8.43
N GLY A 226 -6.14 -7.58 -8.35
CA GLY A 226 -6.32 -6.71 -9.50
C GLY A 226 -5.18 -6.80 -10.52
N GLU A 227 -3.93 -6.90 -10.07
CA GLU A 227 -2.76 -7.11 -10.94
C GLU A 227 -2.87 -8.42 -11.71
N GLU A 228 -3.30 -9.51 -11.07
CA GLU A 228 -3.51 -10.80 -11.71
C GLU A 228 -4.65 -10.76 -12.74
N ILE A 229 -5.75 -10.08 -12.44
CA ILE A 229 -6.86 -9.88 -13.39
C ILE A 229 -6.37 -9.09 -14.61
N ILE A 230 -5.60 -8.02 -14.44
CA ILE A 230 -5.04 -7.24 -15.56
C ILE A 230 -4.10 -8.11 -16.41
N SER A 231 -3.24 -8.90 -15.76
CA SER A 231 -2.34 -9.82 -16.42
C SER A 231 -3.11 -10.82 -17.28
N SER A 232 -4.16 -11.40 -16.73
CA SER A 232 -5.04 -12.35 -17.41
C SER A 232 -5.83 -11.72 -18.56
N CYS A 233 -6.26 -10.46 -18.43
CA CYS A 233 -6.91 -9.71 -19.51
C CYS A 233 -5.98 -9.43 -20.70
N SER A 234 -4.66 -9.55 -20.56
CA SER A 234 -3.76 -9.47 -21.71
C SER A 234 -3.75 -10.77 -22.51
N VAL A 235 -3.88 -11.90 -21.84
CA VAL A 235 -3.95 -13.24 -22.47
C VAL A 235 -5.34 -13.51 -23.07
N TRP A 236 -6.39 -13.01 -22.40
CA TRP A 236 -7.79 -13.21 -22.77
C TRP A 236 -8.49 -11.87 -23.06
N PRO A 237 -8.44 -11.38 -24.33
CA PRO A 237 -8.99 -10.08 -24.69
C PRO A 237 -10.49 -9.91 -24.41
N GLU A 238 -11.24 -11.02 -24.43
CA GLU A 238 -12.69 -11.04 -24.18
C GLU A 238 -13.03 -10.56 -22.77
N LEU A 239 -12.16 -10.84 -21.79
CA LEU A 239 -12.36 -10.45 -20.38
C LEU A 239 -12.24 -8.94 -20.16
N ARG A 240 -11.58 -8.20 -21.06
CA ARG A 240 -11.31 -6.76 -20.88
C ARG A 240 -12.58 -5.94 -20.72
N LYS A 241 -13.60 -6.22 -21.51
CA LYS A 241 -14.88 -5.50 -21.47
C LYS A 241 -15.64 -5.69 -20.17
N TYR A 242 -15.42 -6.82 -19.50
CA TYR A 242 -16.15 -7.18 -18.28
C TYR A 242 -15.47 -6.65 -17.04
N PHE A 243 -14.14 -6.71 -16.98
CA PHE A 243 -13.39 -6.38 -15.78
C PHE A 243 -12.82 -4.96 -15.78
N LEU A 244 -12.36 -4.47 -16.95
CA LEU A 244 -11.58 -3.25 -17.02
C LEU A 244 -12.42 -2.02 -17.36
N ASN A 245 -11.87 -0.86 -17.02
CA ASN A 245 -12.40 0.42 -17.48
C ASN A 245 -12.39 0.49 -19.01
N LYS A 246 -13.33 1.22 -19.59
CA LYS A 246 -13.50 1.35 -21.04
C LYS A 246 -12.23 1.75 -21.78
N GLU A 247 -11.40 2.58 -21.16
CA GLU A 247 -10.13 3.04 -21.73
C GLU A 247 -9.11 1.91 -21.91
N LEU A 248 -9.14 0.89 -21.03
CA LEU A 248 -8.21 -0.23 -21.02
C LEU A 248 -8.64 -1.41 -21.90
N VAL A 249 -9.74 -1.31 -22.64
CA VAL A 249 -10.18 -2.33 -23.60
C VAL A 249 -9.18 -2.44 -24.76
N SER A 250 -8.50 -1.33 -25.13
CA SER A 250 -7.48 -1.36 -26.20
C SER A 250 -6.20 -2.04 -25.70
N THR A 251 -5.59 -2.87 -26.57
CA THR A 251 -4.34 -3.58 -26.25
C THR A 251 -3.22 -2.60 -25.88
N ARG A 252 -3.11 -1.48 -26.59
CA ARG A 252 -2.06 -0.48 -26.36
C ARG A 252 -2.14 0.15 -24.96
N GLU A 253 -3.34 0.55 -24.55
CA GLU A 253 -3.53 1.18 -23.23
C GLU A 253 -3.39 0.16 -22.09
N LEU A 254 -3.83 -1.08 -22.31
CA LEU A 254 -3.63 -2.17 -21.35
C LEU A 254 -2.13 -2.45 -21.13
N GLU A 255 -1.35 -2.62 -22.22
CA GLU A 255 0.09 -2.86 -22.10
C GLU A 255 0.82 -1.67 -21.47
N ARG A 256 0.43 -0.45 -21.81
CA ARG A 256 0.96 0.76 -21.17
C ARG A 256 0.69 0.76 -19.66
N LYS A 257 -0.52 0.35 -19.26
CA LYS A 257 -0.91 0.26 -17.85
C LYS A 257 -0.13 -0.83 -17.11
N ARG A 258 0.02 -2.01 -17.70
CA ARG A 258 0.85 -3.10 -17.14
C ARG A 258 2.29 -2.68 -16.95
N ASN A 259 2.91 -2.07 -17.97
CA ASN A 259 4.26 -1.55 -17.87
C ASN A 259 4.40 -0.49 -16.76
N HIS A 260 3.39 0.36 -16.60
CA HIS A 260 3.36 1.33 -15.51
C HIS A 260 3.31 0.65 -14.13
N ILE A 261 2.47 -0.36 -13.94
CA ILE A 261 2.37 -1.13 -12.70
C ILE A 261 3.72 -1.81 -12.41
N ASN A 262 4.29 -2.53 -13.38
CA ASN A 262 5.56 -3.23 -13.23
C ASN A 262 6.71 -2.27 -12.86
N THR A 263 6.82 -1.14 -13.55
CA THR A 263 7.84 -0.12 -13.26
C THR A 263 7.65 0.46 -11.86
N LYS A 264 6.40 0.72 -11.46
CA LYS A 264 6.08 1.22 -10.14
C LYS A 264 6.46 0.21 -9.06
N ASN A 265 6.11 -1.07 -9.22
CA ASN A 265 6.46 -2.13 -8.29
C ASN A 265 7.98 -2.29 -8.16
N GLN A 266 8.72 -2.22 -9.26
CA GLN A 266 10.18 -2.24 -9.24
C GLN A 266 10.77 -1.05 -8.46
N ILE A 267 10.27 0.16 -8.69
CA ILE A 267 10.72 1.37 -7.97
C ILE A 267 10.36 1.26 -6.48
N GLN A 268 9.17 0.78 -6.16
CA GLN A 268 8.76 0.59 -4.77
C GLN A 268 9.67 -0.41 -4.06
N ASN A 269 9.90 -1.57 -4.66
CA ASN A 269 10.73 -2.61 -4.06
C ASN A 269 12.19 -2.19 -3.93
N LEU A 270 12.77 -1.57 -4.97
CA LEU A 270 14.19 -1.25 -4.98
C LEU A 270 14.53 -0.01 -4.14
N PHE A 271 13.73 1.05 -4.24
CA PHE A 271 14.06 2.34 -3.62
C PHE A 271 13.20 2.68 -2.41
N ARG A 272 11.87 2.55 -2.53
CA ARG A 272 10.97 3.03 -1.46
C ARG A 272 10.95 2.11 -0.24
N LYS A 273 11.02 0.79 -0.46
CA LYS A 273 11.04 -0.19 0.62
C LYS A 273 12.25 0.02 1.57
N PRO A 274 13.52 0.07 1.08
CA PRO A 274 14.65 0.32 1.98
C PRO A 274 14.55 1.63 2.76
N VAL A 275 14.05 2.69 2.11
CA VAL A 275 13.84 4.00 2.75
C VAL A 275 12.84 3.88 3.89
N ARG A 276 11.67 3.27 3.64
CA ARG A 276 10.62 3.12 4.66
C ARG A 276 11.07 2.26 5.84
N LEU A 277 11.81 1.18 5.55
CA LEU A 277 12.36 0.32 6.59
C LEU A 277 13.39 1.07 7.46
N TYR A 278 14.29 1.82 6.83
CA TYR A 278 15.26 2.64 7.53
C TYR A 278 14.61 3.74 8.40
N GLU A 279 13.54 4.36 7.88
CA GLU A 279 12.79 5.39 8.60
C GLU A 279 11.75 4.81 9.58
N SER A 280 11.69 3.48 9.73
CA SER A 280 10.71 2.78 10.59
C SER A 280 9.26 3.17 10.27
N LYS A 281 8.95 3.32 8.97
CA LYS A 281 7.64 3.71 8.46
C LYS A 281 6.93 2.54 7.80
N ARG A 282 5.63 2.36 8.12
CA ARG A 282 4.72 1.46 7.40
C ARG A 282 3.56 2.24 6.81
N LEU A 283 3.18 1.92 5.59
CA LEU A 283 2.08 2.57 4.89
C LEU A 283 0.81 1.76 4.99
N TYR A 284 -0.25 2.35 5.52
CA TYR A 284 -1.57 1.77 5.55
C TYR A 284 -2.55 2.57 4.70
N TYR A 285 -3.51 1.86 4.10
CA TYR A 285 -4.65 2.46 3.42
C TYR A 285 -5.88 2.41 4.32
N THR A 286 -6.66 3.47 4.29
CA THR A 286 -7.95 3.56 4.97
C THR A 286 -8.96 4.27 4.11
N ILE A 287 -10.25 4.11 4.44
CA ILE A 287 -11.34 4.81 3.76
C ILE A 287 -11.95 5.82 4.71
N LYS A 288 -11.95 7.10 4.32
CA LYS A 288 -12.61 8.19 5.04
C LYS A 288 -13.48 8.98 4.07
N ASN A 289 -14.75 9.15 4.39
CA ASN A 289 -15.69 9.93 3.55
C ASN A 289 -15.64 9.50 2.05
N ASN A 290 -15.66 8.22 1.76
CA ASN A 290 -15.54 7.62 0.42
C ASN A 290 -14.22 7.89 -0.31
N ILE A 291 -13.21 8.40 0.40
CA ILE A 291 -11.89 8.65 -0.15
C ILE A 291 -10.92 7.64 0.46
N ILE A 292 -10.17 6.96 -0.40
CA ILE A 292 -9.04 6.14 0.04
C ILE A 292 -7.87 7.07 0.30
N GLU A 293 -7.39 7.06 1.55
CA GLU A 293 -6.27 7.84 2.01
C GLU A 293 -5.14 6.93 2.48
N ARG A 294 -3.91 7.46 2.44
CA ARG A 294 -2.72 6.81 2.96
C ARG A 294 -2.41 7.34 4.35
N ILE A 295 -2.13 6.43 5.28
CA ILE A 295 -1.67 6.74 6.63
C ILE A 295 -0.27 6.16 6.82
N ILE A 296 0.63 6.94 7.42
CA ILE A 296 1.97 6.50 7.80
C ILE A 296 1.94 6.16 9.28
N ILE A 297 2.38 4.96 9.62
CA ILE A 297 2.54 4.49 10.99
C ILE A 297 4.04 4.29 11.25
N PHE A 298 4.50 4.73 12.42
CA PHE A 298 5.87 4.54 12.86
C PHE A 298 5.94 3.32 13.77
N GLU A 299 6.71 2.33 13.35
CA GLU A 299 6.95 1.11 14.12
C GLU A 299 8.38 0.58 13.87
N PRO A 300 9.04 -0.05 14.86
CA PRO A 300 10.36 -0.65 14.66
C PRO A 300 10.30 -1.74 13.58
N ARG A 301 11.14 -1.63 12.54
CA ARG A 301 11.20 -2.60 11.42
C ARG A 301 12.63 -3.15 11.22
N ASP A 302 13.41 -3.21 12.28
CA ASP A 302 14.82 -3.61 12.24
C ASP A 302 15.02 -5.04 11.72
N ASP A 303 14.09 -5.96 12.04
CA ASP A 303 14.17 -7.34 11.58
C ASP A 303 13.86 -7.47 10.07
N GLU A 304 12.98 -6.64 9.54
CA GLU A 304 12.74 -6.56 8.09
C GLU A 304 13.91 -5.89 7.37
N LEU A 305 14.53 -4.88 7.97
CA LEU A 305 15.73 -4.23 7.45
C LEU A 305 16.89 -5.21 7.27
N LYS A 306 17.07 -6.16 8.21
CA LYS A 306 18.09 -7.21 8.13
C LYS A 306 17.85 -8.20 6.98
N LYS A 307 16.60 -8.38 6.54
CA LYS A 307 16.20 -9.31 5.47
C LYS A 307 16.30 -8.71 4.07
N LEU A 308 16.73 -7.45 3.92
CA LEU A 308 16.87 -6.79 2.63
C LEU A 308 17.87 -7.50 1.71
N ASP A 309 17.56 -7.51 0.41
CA ASP A 309 18.46 -7.97 -0.64
C ASP A 309 19.71 -7.07 -0.73
N TRP A 310 20.77 -7.58 -1.37
CA TRP A 310 22.02 -6.85 -1.49
C TRP A 310 21.83 -5.44 -2.08
N ALA A 311 21.07 -5.29 -3.17
CA ALA A 311 20.84 -4.00 -3.81
C ALA A 311 20.06 -3.03 -2.91
N GLN A 312 19.02 -3.51 -2.25
CA GLN A 312 18.22 -2.74 -1.30
C GLN A 312 19.04 -2.32 -0.07
N ARG A 313 19.94 -3.21 0.39
CA ARG A 313 20.86 -2.92 1.49
C ARG A 313 21.85 -1.82 1.17
N GLN A 314 22.36 -1.75 -0.09
CA GLN A 314 23.20 -0.65 -0.53
C GLN A 314 22.44 0.68 -0.50
N ILE A 315 21.17 0.70 -0.85
CA ILE A 315 20.34 1.91 -0.79
C ILE A 315 20.15 2.35 0.66
N ALA A 316 19.82 1.44 1.57
CA ALA A 316 19.73 1.74 3.01
C ALA A 316 21.05 2.31 3.55
N PHE A 317 22.19 1.73 3.18
CA PHE A 317 23.52 2.21 3.56
C PHE A 317 23.82 3.61 3.01
N ILE A 318 23.43 3.91 1.77
CA ILE A 318 23.61 5.25 1.18
C ILE A 318 22.79 6.29 1.95
N ILE A 319 21.60 5.93 2.40
CA ILE A 319 20.75 6.82 3.20
C ILE A 319 21.39 7.07 4.58
N GLU A 320 21.86 6.02 5.23
CA GLU A 320 22.57 6.10 6.50
C GLU A 320 23.82 6.98 6.38
N LEU A 321 24.62 6.76 5.33
CA LEU A 321 25.80 7.57 5.04
C LEU A 321 25.45 9.03 4.80
N ARG A 322 24.38 9.30 4.03
CA ARG A 322 23.88 10.66 3.83
C ARG A 322 23.52 11.32 5.14
N ASP A 323 22.80 10.65 6.02
CA ASP A 323 22.35 11.20 7.28
C ASP A 323 23.54 11.42 8.25
N ALA A 324 24.52 10.52 8.22
CA ALA A 324 25.77 10.68 8.98
C ALA A 324 26.63 11.88 8.49
N LEU A 325 26.63 12.14 7.19
CA LEU A 325 27.40 13.24 6.58
C LEU A 325 26.65 14.58 6.58
N ALA A 326 25.32 14.57 6.71
CA ALA A 326 24.48 15.77 6.64
C ALA A 326 24.96 16.91 7.59
N PRO A 327 25.31 16.66 8.87
CA PRO A 327 25.79 17.71 9.77
C PRO A 327 27.11 18.35 9.29
N GLN A 328 28.03 17.53 8.73
CA GLN A 328 29.34 18.01 8.25
C GLN A 328 29.20 18.85 6.98
N VAL A 329 28.33 18.40 6.06
CA VAL A 329 28.03 19.14 4.84
C VAL A 329 27.33 20.46 5.17
N GLN A 330 26.40 20.46 6.11
CA GLN A 330 25.71 21.65 6.57
C GLN A 330 26.68 22.68 7.19
N ALA A 331 27.58 22.23 8.05
CA ALA A 331 28.60 23.07 8.64
C ALA A 331 29.55 23.68 7.57
N THR A 332 29.93 22.88 6.57
CA THR A 332 30.78 23.32 5.47
C THR A 332 30.09 24.39 4.62
N ILE A 333 28.82 24.23 4.30
CA ILE A 333 28.06 25.22 3.51
C ILE A 333 27.85 26.50 4.31
N GLN A 334 27.57 26.39 5.59
CA GLN A 334 27.42 27.56 6.48
C GLN A 334 28.71 28.34 6.49
N TYR A 335 29.86 27.67 6.65
CA TYR A 335 31.17 28.30 6.58
C TYR A 335 31.47 28.98 5.23
N LEU A 336 31.13 28.33 4.11
CA LEU A 336 31.23 28.89 2.77
C LEU A 336 30.33 30.11 2.58
N GLY A 337 29.09 30.05 3.10
CA GLY A 337 28.15 31.17 3.07
C GLY A 337 28.69 32.39 3.82
N ASP A 338 29.23 32.20 5.03
CA ASP A 338 29.84 33.27 5.83
C ASP A 338 31.09 33.88 5.14
N LEU A 339 31.89 33.04 4.48
CA LEU A 339 33.04 33.48 3.71
C LEU A 339 32.64 34.33 2.50
N ILE A 340 31.61 33.94 1.78
CA ILE A 340 31.04 34.70 0.63
C ILE A 340 30.52 36.07 1.13
N VAL A 341 29.77 36.11 2.22
CA VAL A 341 29.26 37.34 2.81
C VAL A 341 30.41 38.26 3.20
N LEU A 342 31.46 37.69 3.80
CA LEU A 342 32.66 38.45 4.21
C LEU A 342 33.42 39.02 3.00
N ILE A 343 33.55 38.27 1.93
CA ILE A 343 34.15 38.74 0.66
C ILE A 343 33.30 39.87 0.05
N LEU A 344 31.99 39.66 -0.04
CA LEU A 344 31.08 40.64 -0.61
C LEU A 344 31.08 41.96 0.18
N THR A 345 31.06 41.88 1.50
CA THR A 345 31.15 43.07 2.36
C THR A 345 32.50 43.80 2.25
N LYS A 346 33.59 43.09 2.05
CA LYS A 346 34.90 43.73 1.84
C LYS A 346 35.08 44.30 0.43
N VAL A 347 34.46 43.70 -0.58
CA VAL A 347 34.63 44.08 -2.01
C VAL A 347 33.62 45.17 -2.41
N VAL A 348 32.37 45.07 -1.92
CA VAL A 348 31.29 46.02 -2.26
C VAL A 348 31.19 47.18 -1.26
N GLY A 349 31.77 47.04 -0.08
CA GLY A 349 31.79 48.07 0.98
C GLY A 349 33.00 49.03 0.92
N ARG A 350 33.69 49.09 -0.23
CA ARG A 350 34.74 50.08 -0.53
C ARG A 350 34.26 51.10 -1.57
#